data_90e0756b2a1753798247b8fc61789d12
#
_entry.id   90e0756b2a1753798247b8fc61789d12
#
_cell.length_a   1.000
_cell.length_b   1.000
_cell.length_c   1.000
_cell.angle_alpha   90.00
_cell.angle_beta   90.00
_cell.angle_gamma   90.00
#
_symmetry.space_group_name_H-M   'P 1'
#
loop_
_entity.id
_entity.type
_entity.pdbx_description
1 polymer ?
#
loop_
_entity_poly.entity_id
_entity_poly.type
_entity_poly.pdbx_seq_one_letter_code
_entity_poly.pdbx_strand_id
1 'polypeptide(L)'
;MPAQRTLDTLKAAFDLNQRRKFDVMDDNGNLVVSLYFKAITRADRARATQRAGSDDPLVVSTHMLCQLAELEDGTKAFHPSDFGNLQTELPENVLNEIEMFLFGVNPNVTVESAKEA
;
A
#
# COMPACT_ATOMS: atom_id res chain seq x y z
N MET A 1 12.76 27.54 26.83
CA MET A 1 12.51 26.72 25.64
C MET A 1 11.46 25.70 25.93
N PRO A 2 10.31 25.76 25.27
CA PRO A 2 9.29 24.75 25.52
C PRO A 2 9.78 23.37 25.07
N ALA A 3 9.32 22.37 25.77
CA ALA A 3 9.60 21.00 25.39
C ALA A 3 8.95 20.68 24.05
N GLN A 4 9.60 19.83 23.28
CA GLN A 4 9.05 19.38 22.03
C GLN A 4 7.77 18.58 22.32
N ARG A 5 6.74 18.84 21.55
CA ARG A 5 5.48 18.12 21.72
C ARG A 5 5.65 16.68 21.27
N THR A 6 4.92 15.78 21.92
CA THR A 6 4.94 14.36 21.57
C THR A 6 4.62 14.14 20.09
N LEU A 7 3.63 14.89 19.57
CA LEU A 7 3.28 14.79 18.16
C LEU A 7 4.49 15.08 17.27
N ASP A 8 5.24 16.13 17.57
CA ASP A 8 6.40 16.52 16.77
C ASP A 8 7.49 15.45 16.83
N THR A 9 7.67 14.85 18.00
CA THR A 9 8.60 13.74 18.17
C THR A 9 8.22 12.56 17.30
N LEU A 10 6.94 12.20 17.28
CA LEU A 10 6.45 11.12 16.45
C LEU A 10 6.60 11.42 14.96
N LYS A 11 6.27 12.64 14.54
CA LYS A 11 6.41 13.03 13.13
C LYS A 11 7.86 12.97 12.67
N ALA A 12 8.79 13.34 13.54
CA ALA A 12 10.21 13.29 13.21
C ALA A 12 10.71 11.86 13.07
N ALA A 13 10.13 10.94 13.84
CA ALA A 13 10.53 9.53 13.81
C ALA A 13 9.97 8.78 12.61
N PHE A 14 8.83 9.20 12.09
CA PHE A 14 8.12 8.46 11.02
C PHE A 14 7.89 9.38 9.82
N ASP A 15 8.84 9.35 8.88
CA ASP A 15 8.81 10.21 7.70
C ASP A 15 7.75 9.74 6.71
N LEU A 16 6.71 10.57 6.52
CA LEU A 16 5.62 10.27 5.58
C LEU A 16 6.06 10.32 4.13
N ASN A 17 7.18 10.97 3.84
CA ASN A 17 7.65 11.11 2.46
C ASN A 17 8.57 9.98 2.02
N GLN A 18 9.01 9.15 2.95
CA GLN A 18 9.83 8.00 2.63
C GLN A 18 8.99 6.97 1.89
N ARG A 19 9.48 6.53 0.73
CA ARG A 19 8.75 5.56 -0.08
C ARG A 19 9.39 4.19 0.03
N ARG A 20 8.55 3.16 0.04
CA ARG A 20 8.99 1.76 -0.02
C ARG A 20 8.77 1.27 -1.43
N LYS A 21 9.71 0.48 -1.93
CA LYS A 21 9.65 -0.04 -3.30
C LYS A 21 9.19 -1.49 -3.28
N PHE A 22 8.26 -1.82 -4.15
CA PHE A 22 7.80 -3.19 -4.35
C PHE A 22 7.98 -3.56 -5.83
N ASP A 23 8.79 -4.59 -6.08
CA ASP A 23 9.01 -5.09 -7.43
C ASP A 23 7.99 -6.18 -7.73
N VAL A 24 7.13 -5.93 -8.72
CA VAL A 24 6.17 -6.93 -9.17
C VAL A 24 6.89 -7.80 -10.20
N MET A 25 6.97 -9.10 -9.90
CA MET A 25 7.66 -10.06 -10.74
C MET A 25 6.64 -10.99 -11.40
N ASP A 26 6.95 -11.45 -12.62
CA ASP A 26 6.11 -12.46 -13.25
C ASP A 26 6.51 -13.87 -12.78
N ASP A 27 5.81 -14.88 -13.28
CA ASP A 27 6.05 -16.25 -12.87
C ASP A 27 7.43 -16.78 -13.26
N ASN A 28 8.09 -16.12 -14.21
CA ASN A 28 9.41 -16.48 -14.66
C ASN A 28 10.53 -15.73 -13.94
N GLY A 29 10.17 -14.89 -12.97
CA GLY A 29 11.14 -14.12 -12.22
C GLY A 29 11.58 -12.84 -12.91
N ASN A 30 10.88 -12.40 -13.94
CA ASN A 30 11.19 -11.16 -14.64
C ASN A 30 10.45 -9.98 -14.01
N LEU A 31 11.13 -8.85 -13.93
CA LEU A 31 10.52 -7.63 -13.39
C LEU A 31 9.45 -7.10 -14.36
N VAL A 32 8.24 -6.94 -13.84
CA VAL A 32 7.13 -6.36 -14.61
C VAL A 32 7.05 -4.86 -14.39
N VAL A 33 7.01 -4.44 -13.14
CA VAL A 33 6.93 -3.03 -12.77
C VAL A 33 7.36 -2.87 -11.33
N SER A 34 7.94 -1.71 -11.00
CA SER A 34 8.24 -1.36 -9.61
C SER A 34 7.23 -0.33 -9.14
N LEU A 35 6.60 -0.60 -8.03
CA LEU A 35 5.62 0.31 -7.42
C LEU A 35 6.23 0.92 -6.16
N TYR A 36 5.87 2.17 -5.89
CA TYR A 36 6.40 2.91 -4.76
C TYR A 36 5.25 3.37 -3.88
N PHE A 37 5.42 3.24 -2.56
CA PHE A 37 4.36 3.54 -1.60
C PHE A 37 4.91 4.35 -0.44
N LYS A 38 4.21 5.44 -0.12
CA LYS A 38 4.44 6.16 1.13
C LYS A 38 3.67 5.47 2.25
N ALA A 39 3.99 5.80 3.50
CA ALA A 39 3.25 5.27 4.63
C ALA A 39 1.78 5.67 4.54
N ILE A 40 0.90 4.76 4.93
CA ILE A 40 -0.55 5.00 4.92
C ILE A 40 -0.94 5.73 6.21
N THR A 41 -1.80 6.74 6.07
CA THR A 41 -2.41 7.40 7.22
C THR A 41 -3.87 6.97 7.35
N ARG A 42 -4.46 7.23 8.51
CA ARG A 42 -5.89 6.98 8.69
C ARG A 42 -6.75 7.84 7.76
N ALA A 43 -6.27 9.04 7.43
CA ALA A 43 -6.95 9.90 6.48
C ALA A 43 -6.99 9.27 5.09
N ASP A 44 -5.91 8.59 4.69
CA ASP A 44 -5.88 7.87 3.42
C ASP A 44 -6.94 6.77 3.39
N ARG A 45 -7.04 6.01 4.48
CA ARG A 45 -8.03 4.94 4.58
C ARG A 45 -9.46 5.49 4.56
N ALA A 46 -9.69 6.59 5.26
CA ALA A 46 -11.01 7.20 5.28
C ALA A 46 -11.44 7.66 3.89
N ARG A 47 -10.52 8.26 3.13
CA ARG A 47 -10.82 8.68 1.75
C ARG A 47 -11.13 7.49 0.87
N ALA A 48 -10.38 6.40 1.02
CA ALA A 48 -10.60 5.20 0.22
C ALA A 48 -11.95 4.56 0.55
N THR A 49 -12.30 4.50 1.84
CA THR A 49 -13.58 3.96 2.28
C THR A 49 -14.75 4.79 1.73
N GLN A 50 -14.61 6.10 1.77
CA GLN A 50 -15.63 6.99 1.23
C GLN A 50 -15.79 6.82 -0.28
N ARG A 51 -14.68 6.73 -0.98
CA ARG A 51 -14.68 6.56 -2.45
C ARG A 51 -15.26 5.20 -2.83
N ALA A 52 -14.96 4.17 -2.02
CA ALA A 52 -15.47 2.82 -2.26
C ALA A 52 -16.98 2.71 -2.04
N GLY A 53 -17.53 3.56 -1.18
CA GLY A 53 -18.92 3.45 -0.77
C GLY A 53 -19.21 2.16 -0.02
N SER A 54 -18.18 1.56 0.58
CA SER A 54 -18.25 0.27 1.26
C SER A 54 -17.10 0.19 2.24
N ASP A 55 -17.27 -0.59 3.31
CA ASP A 55 -16.19 -0.88 4.24
C ASP A 55 -15.65 -2.30 4.07
N ASP A 56 -16.03 -2.98 2.98
CA ASP A 56 -15.47 -4.28 2.63
C ASP A 56 -13.97 -4.14 2.41
N PRO A 57 -13.13 -4.86 3.18
CA PRO A 57 -11.68 -4.71 3.07
C PRO A 57 -11.13 -4.96 1.66
N LEU A 58 -11.73 -5.89 0.91
CA LEU A 58 -11.26 -6.19 -0.44
C LEU A 58 -11.56 -5.05 -1.42
N VAL A 59 -12.63 -4.30 -1.18
CA VAL A 59 -12.97 -3.15 -2.00
C VAL A 59 -12.12 -1.96 -1.60
N VAL A 60 -12.02 -1.69 -0.29
CA VAL A 60 -11.27 -0.55 0.21
C VAL A 60 -9.79 -0.65 -0.13
N SER A 61 -9.19 -1.83 0.02
CA SER A 61 -7.76 -1.99 -0.24
C SER A 61 -7.40 -1.73 -1.70
N THR A 62 -8.25 -2.12 -2.64
CA THR A 62 -7.99 -1.85 -4.05
C THR A 62 -8.16 -0.36 -4.36
N HIS A 63 -9.13 0.31 -3.74
CA HIS A 63 -9.23 1.76 -3.86
C HIS A 63 -8.01 2.47 -3.29
N MET A 64 -7.48 1.99 -2.17
CA MET A 64 -6.24 2.54 -1.61
C MET A 64 -5.07 2.36 -2.56
N LEU A 65 -4.99 1.20 -3.20
CA LEU A 65 -3.93 0.94 -4.17
C LEU A 65 -3.99 1.95 -5.32
N CYS A 66 -5.16 2.18 -5.89
CA CYS A 66 -5.32 3.15 -6.96
C CYS A 66 -4.98 4.57 -6.52
N GLN A 67 -5.25 4.88 -5.27
CA GLN A 67 -5.05 6.21 -4.72
C GLN A 67 -3.58 6.49 -4.38
N LEU A 68 -2.84 5.48 -3.94
CA LEU A 68 -1.54 5.68 -3.30
C LEU A 68 -0.34 5.15 -4.08
N ALA A 69 -0.51 4.16 -4.97
CA ALA A 69 0.62 3.59 -5.69
C ALA A 69 1.22 4.61 -6.65
N GLU A 70 2.55 4.69 -6.64
CA GLU A 70 3.29 5.61 -7.51
C GLU A 70 4.33 4.86 -8.31
N LEU A 71 4.74 5.47 -9.41
CA LEU A 71 5.90 5.04 -10.17
C LEU A 71 7.14 5.74 -9.60
N GLU A 72 8.31 5.36 -10.11
CA GLU A 72 9.57 5.89 -9.59
C GLU A 72 9.62 7.42 -9.62
N ASP A 73 9.08 8.03 -10.66
CA ASP A 73 9.10 9.48 -10.83
C ASP A 73 8.04 10.21 -9.99
N GLY A 74 7.26 9.48 -9.19
CA GLY A 74 6.24 10.07 -8.32
C GLY A 74 4.87 10.22 -8.95
N THR A 75 4.71 9.88 -10.23
CA THR A 75 3.40 9.90 -10.85
C THR A 75 2.57 8.72 -10.36
N LYS A 76 1.25 8.86 -10.42
CA LYS A 76 0.36 7.77 -9.98
C LYS A 76 0.49 6.58 -10.90
N ALA A 77 0.62 5.39 -10.32
CA ALA A 77 0.72 4.15 -11.10
C ALA A 77 -0.62 3.75 -11.69
N PHE A 78 -1.72 4.11 -11.02
CA PHE A 78 -3.07 3.72 -11.44
C PHE A 78 -3.98 4.94 -11.49
N HIS A 79 -4.93 4.87 -12.41
CA HIS A 79 -6.02 5.82 -12.47
C HIS A 79 -7.17 5.30 -11.60
N PRO A 80 -8.00 6.17 -10.98
CA PRO A 80 -9.14 5.68 -10.19
C PRO A 80 -10.07 4.74 -10.96
N SER A 81 -10.17 4.91 -12.29
CA SER A 81 -11.00 4.04 -13.12
C SER A 81 -10.43 2.63 -13.30
N ASP A 82 -9.18 2.40 -12.86
CA ASP A 82 -8.57 1.07 -12.97
C ASP A 82 -9.09 0.09 -11.93
N PHE A 83 -9.86 0.57 -10.94
CA PHE A 83 -10.36 -0.27 -9.85
C PHE A 83 -11.02 -1.55 -10.36
N GLY A 84 -11.97 -1.41 -11.28
CA GLY A 84 -12.71 -2.56 -11.79
C GLY A 84 -11.82 -3.56 -12.50
N ASN A 85 -10.87 -3.06 -13.29
CA ASN A 85 -9.96 -3.92 -14.02
C ASN A 85 -8.98 -4.64 -13.09
N LEU A 86 -8.52 -3.96 -12.03
CA LEU A 86 -7.66 -4.60 -11.04
C LEU A 86 -8.39 -5.76 -10.36
N GLN A 87 -9.67 -5.58 -10.08
CA GLN A 87 -10.47 -6.61 -9.41
C GLN A 87 -10.78 -7.80 -10.32
N THR A 88 -10.85 -7.59 -11.63
CA THR A 88 -11.34 -8.61 -12.55
C THR A 88 -10.28 -9.16 -13.49
N GLU A 89 -9.19 -8.45 -13.71
CA GLU A 89 -8.21 -8.82 -14.73
C GLU A 89 -6.83 -9.21 -14.18
N LEU A 90 -6.61 -9.08 -12.87
CA LEU A 90 -5.39 -9.59 -12.23
C LEU A 90 -5.71 -10.84 -11.42
N PRO A 91 -4.79 -11.80 -11.39
CA PRO A 91 -4.94 -12.93 -10.47
C PRO A 91 -5.02 -12.42 -9.03
N GLU A 92 -5.88 -13.05 -8.25
CA GLU A 92 -6.10 -12.62 -6.87
C GLU A 92 -4.82 -12.63 -6.04
N ASN A 93 -3.99 -13.65 -6.23
CA ASN A 93 -2.74 -13.73 -5.46
C ASN A 93 -1.79 -12.58 -5.77
N VAL A 94 -1.77 -12.12 -7.04
CA VAL A 94 -0.91 -10.99 -7.42
C VAL A 94 -1.43 -9.71 -6.78
N LEU A 95 -2.73 -9.47 -6.88
CA LEU A 95 -3.32 -8.27 -6.28
C LEU A 95 -3.16 -8.27 -4.76
N ASN A 96 -3.35 -9.43 -4.12
CA ASN A 96 -3.17 -9.57 -2.68
C ASN A 96 -1.74 -9.24 -2.25
N GLU A 97 -0.74 -9.70 -2.98
CA GLU A 97 0.66 -9.40 -2.65
C GLU A 97 0.94 -7.91 -2.70
N ILE A 98 0.46 -7.24 -3.73
CA ILE A 98 0.66 -5.80 -3.87
C ILE A 98 -0.02 -5.07 -2.72
N GLU A 99 -1.26 -5.43 -2.41
CA GLU A 99 -2.02 -4.78 -1.34
C GLU A 99 -1.43 -5.06 0.04
N MET A 100 -0.94 -6.26 0.28
CA MET A 100 -0.28 -6.57 1.54
C MET A 100 0.99 -5.74 1.71
N PHE A 101 1.75 -5.56 0.65
CA PHE A 101 2.92 -4.70 0.71
C PHE A 101 2.51 -3.24 0.98
N LEU A 102 1.44 -2.78 0.35
CA LEU A 102 0.91 -1.44 0.58
C LEU A 102 0.62 -1.21 2.06
N PHE A 103 0.02 -2.20 2.74
CA PHE A 103 -0.30 -2.10 4.15
C PHE A 103 0.88 -2.38 5.07
N GLY A 104 2.05 -2.67 4.52
CA GLY A 104 3.23 -2.95 5.32
C GLY A 104 3.27 -4.37 5.88
N VAL A 105 2.44 -5.27 5.38
CA VAL A 105 2.43 -6.66 5.81
C VAL A 105 3.41 -7.45 4.94
N ASN A 106 4.33 -8.16 5.61
CA ASN A 106 5.24 -9.06 4.90
C ASN A 106 4.80 -10.49 5.20
N PRO A 107 4.20 -11.19 4.24
CA PRO A 107 3.68 -12.53 4.50
C PRO A 107 4.73 -13.52 5.02
N ASN A 108 5.94 -13.44 4.50
CA ASN A 108 7.01 -14.36 4.92
C ASN A 108 7.41 -14.13 6.36
N VAL A 109 7.58 -12.85 6.74
CA VAL A 109 7.92 -12.50 8.12
C VAL A 109 6.78 -12.88 9.06
N THR A 110 5.54 -12.62 8.65
CA THR A 110 4.38 -12.93 9.46
C THR A 110 4.29 -14.43 9.74
N VAL A 111 4.50 -15.27 8.73
CA VAL A 111 4.45 -16.72 8.88
C VAL A 111 5.53 -17.20 9.84
N GLU A 112 6.75 -16.72 9.70
CA GLU A 112 7.83 -17.10 10.58
C GLU A 112 7.59 -16.65 12.01
N SER A 113 7.10 -15.43 12.19
CA SER A 113 6.78 -14.93 13.52
C SER A 113 5.74 -15.80 14.18
N ALA A 114 4.73 -16.25 13.44
CA ALA A 114 3.72 -17.14 13.98
C ALA A 114 4.30 -18.48 14.42
N LYS A 115 5.26 -19.01 13.66
CA LYS A 115 5.91 -20.28 14.02
C LYS A 115 6.75 -20.15 15.27
N GLU A 116 7.39 -19.02 15.45
CA GLU A 116 8.25 -18.79 16.60
C GLU A 116 7.47 -18.46 17.85
N ALA A 117 6.27 -17.96 17.69
CA ALA A 117 5.43 -17.64 18.82
C ALA A 117 4.84 -18.91 19.41
#